data_f1ea7093791bc14174cc3bf286cc26c1
#
_entry.id   f1ea7093791bc14174cc3bf286cc26c1
#
_cell.length_a   1.000
_cell.length_b   1.000
_cell.length_c   1.000
_cell.angle_alpha   90.00
_cell.angle_beta   90.00
_cell.angle_gamma   90.00
#
_symmetry.space_group_name_H-M   'P 1'
#
loop_
_entity.id
_entity.type
_entity.pdbx_description
1 polymer ?
#
loop_
_entity_poly.entity_id
_entity_poly.type
_entity_poly.pdbx_seq_one_letter_code
_entity_poly.pdbx_strand_id
1 'polypeptide(L)'
;MNQLKRACALLLSLGLTLSLAACGSGRAQPSGTADTTPAPVETAAPEPTPTPAADPYDAVKTYWSADQLTQAWGPDQVVEHLFFHPVIAYPKYAFTDSSASQAQKDGLDDWMVTVDEYNKILNNLYERGYILVRMEDVWTETSDGTGVPHMVRNTLMLPEGKKPLVISFDDVNYYDYMLAEGFTSKLVVGDDGQIWAQCTDPYTQETFLTQDLDATPILDNFVLEHPDFSLNGAKAIFSLTGYQGILGYRTQNDRDIAAGSPDRPH
;
A
#
# COMPACT_ATOMS: atom_id res chain seq x y z
N MET A 1 -46.97 -15.44 -16.84
CA MET A 1 -47.49 -16.22 -17.96
C MET A 1 -46.42 -16.31 -19.01
N ASN A 2 -46.03 -17.55 -19.24
CA ASN A 2 -45.26 -18.22 -20.29
C ASN A 2 -43.74 -17.98 -20.27
N GLN A 3 -42.96 -18.94 -19.72
CA GLN A 3 -42.53 -20.24 -20.25
C GLN A 3 -42.12 -20.21 -21.73
N LEU A 4 -40.81 -20.35 -22.00
CA LEU A 4 -40.37 -21.33 -22.96
C LEU A 4 -38.99 -21.87 -22.62
N LYS A 5 -38.99 -23.15 -22.35
CA LYS A 5 -37.85 -24.08 -22.16
C LYS A 5 -37.38 -24.58 -23.52
N ARG A 6 -36.16 -25.16 -23.52
CA ARG A 6 -35.62 -26.33 -24.27
C ARG A 6 -34.29 -25.97 -24.90
N ALA A 7 -33.16 -26.50 -24.50
CA ALA A 7 -32.64 -27.85 -24.44
C ALA A 7 -32.22 -28.39 -25.83
N CYS A 8 -30.92 -28.77 -25.92
CA CYS A 8 -30.30 -29.86 -26.68
C CYS A 8 -28.80 -29.75 -26.42
N ALA A 9 -28.12 -30.55 -25.70
CA ALA A 9 -27.85 -32.02 -25.75
C ALA A 9 -26.71 -32.38 -26.72
N LEU A 10 -25.62 -32.85 -26.12
CA LEU A 10 -24.73 -33.96 -26.48
C LEU A 10 -24.09 -34.05 -27.87
N LEU A 11 -22.77 -34.13 -27.91
CA LEU A 11 -22.08 -35.27 -28.54
C LEU A 11 -20.66 -35.45 -27.93
N LEU A 12 -20.46 -36.66 -27.41
CA LEU A 12 -19.19 -37.29 -27.06
C LEU A 12 -18.38 -37.59 -28.33
N SER A 13 -17.06 -37.52 -28.24
CA SER A 13 -16.21 -38.50 -28.92
C SER A 13 -14.86 -38.62 -28.25
N LEU A 14 -14.66 -39.74 -27.73
CA LEU A 14 -13.56 -40.53 -27.24
C LEU A 14 -12.40 -40.61 -28.23
N GLY A 15 -11.15 -40.44 -27.74
CA GLY A 15 -9.94 -40.68 -28.51
C GLY A 15 -8.77 -41.01 -27.60
N LEU A 16 -8.75 -42.23 -27.09
CA LEU A 16 -7.67 -42.85 -26.34
C LEU A 16 -6.68 -43.47 -27.32
N THR A 17 -5.40 -43.08 -27.30
CA THR A 17 -4.32 -43.90 -27.86
C THR A 17 -3.15 -43.97 -26.90
N LEU A 18 -3.03 -45.15 -26.30
CA LEU A 18 -1.84 -45.68 -25.66
C LEU A 18 -0.78 -46.01 -26.73
N SER A 19 0.48 -45.70 -26.43
CA SER A 19 1.60 -46.42 -27.07
C SER A 19 2.66 -46.71 -26.00
N LEU A 20 2.73 -48.00 -25.67
CA LEU A 20 3.82 -48.64 -24.91
C LEU A 20 4.89 -49.15 -25.88
N ALA A 21 6.05 -49.44 -25.28
CA ALA A 21 7.17 -50.30 -25.66
C ALA A 21 8.33 -49.57 -26.31
N ALA A 22 9.57 -49.92 -26.05
CA ALA A 22 10.14 -51.19 -25.59
C ALA A 22 11.56 -50.98 -25.00
N CYS A 23 11.90 -51.90 -24.11
CA CYS A 23 13.25 -52.16 -23.64
C CYS A 23 14.17 -52.70 -24.75
N GLY A 24 15.41 -52.24 -24.74
CA GLY A 24 16.50 -52.82 -25.53
C GLY A 24 17.77 -52.88 -24.72
N SER A 25 18.10 -54.05 -24.15
CA SER A 25 19.33 -54.38 -23.48
C SER A 25 20.47 -54.62 -24.48
N GLY A 26 21.59 -53.96 -24.33
CA GLY A 26 22.83 -54.27 -25.05
C GLY A 26 24.05 -54.03 -24.16
N ARG A 27 24.65 -55.12 -23.77
CA ARG A 27 25.85 -55.25 -22.94
C ARG A 27 27.11 -55.34 -23.82
N ALA A 28 28.08 -54.45 -23.60
CA ALA A 28 29.47 -54.69 -23.88
C ALA A 28 30.37 -53.75 -23.08
N GLN A 29 31.31 -54.33 -22.37
CA GLN A 29 32.50 -53.76 -21.71
C GLN A 29 33.75 -54.27 -22.49
N PRO A 30 35.02 -53.84 -22.25
CA PRO A 30 35.57 -52.71 -21.58
C PRO A 30 36.73 -52.03 -22.35
N SER A 31 37.31 -51.01 -21.78
CA SER A 31 38.75 -50.68 -21.70
C SER A 31 39.07 -49.23 -21.97
N GLY A 32 39.79 -48.61 -21.03
CA GLY A 32 40.48 -47.34 -21.25
C GLY A 32 40.46 -46.45 -20.04
N THR A 33 41.32 -46.74 -19.05
CA THR A 33 41.70 -45.80 -17.99
C THR A 33 42.42 -44.61 -18.60
N ALA A 34 41.82 -43.43 -18.48
CA ALA A 34 42.53 -42.17 -18.54
C ALA A 34 42.19 -41.41 -17.26
N ASP A 35 43.14 -41.34 -16.40
CA ASP A 35 43.16 -40.56 -15.18
C ASP A 35 43.22 -39.07 -15.58
N THR A 36 42.08 -38.37 -15.54
CA THR A 36 42.02 -36.93 -15.67
C THR A 36 41.59 -36.36 -14.32
N THR A 37 42.60 -35.97 -13.54
CA THR A 37 42.41 -35.12 -12.37
C THR A 37 41.63 -33.88 -12.78
N PRO A 38 40.46 -33.61 -12.20
CA PRO A 38 39.72 -32.36 -12.49
C PRO A 38 40.54 -31.18 -11.98
N ALA A 39 40.72 -30.19 -12.84
CA ALA A 39 41.28 -28.90 -12.47
C ALA A 39 40.45 -28.25 -11.36
N PRO A 40 41.09 -27.51 -10.44
CA PRO A 40 40.38 -26.81 -9.39
C PRO A 40 39.34 -25.84 -10.03
N VAL A 41 38.09 -26.01 -9.67
CA VAL A 41 37.08 -25.02 -9.99
C VAL A 41 37.39 -23.78 -9.16
N GLU A 42 37.86 -22.75 -9.81
CA GLU A 42 38.04 -21.42 -9.22
C GLU A 42 36.67 -20.91 -8.78
N THR A 43 36.42 -20.99 -7.47
CA THR A 43 35.19 -20.42 -6.89
C THR A 43 35.25 -18.91 -7.05
N ALA A 44 34.47 -18.36 -7.96
CA ALA A 44 34.33 -16.93 -8.11
C ALA A 44 34.00 -16.30 -6.75
N ALA A 45 34.76 -15.28 -6.38
CA ALA A 45 34.47 -14.51 -5.17
C ALA A 45 33.00 -14.00 -5.23
N PRO A 46 32.25 -14.02 -4.12
CA PRO A 46 30.91 -13.51 -4.09
C PRO A 46 30.94 -12.04 -4.57
N GLU A 47 30.06 -11.70 -5.51
CA GLU A 47 29.86 -10.32 -5.91
C GLU A 47 29.51 -9.50 -4.66
N PRO A 48 30.05 -8.28 -4.53
CA PRO A 48 29.74 -7.42 -3.40
C PRO A 48 28.24 -7.16 -3.39
N THR A 49 27.59 -7.49 -2.29
CA THR A 49 26.18 -7.14 -2.06
C THR A 49 26.04 -5.63 -2.22
N PRO A 50 25.15 -5.12 -3.06
CA PRO A 50 24.98 -3.69 -3.23
C PRO A 50 24.68 -3.06 -1.87
N THR A 51 25.40 -1.99 -1.54
CA THR A 51 25.11 -1.20 -0.34
C THR A 51 23.69 -0.65 -0.50
N PRO A 52 22.80 -0.87 0.49
CA PRO A 52 21.45 -0.29 0.43
C PRO A 52 21.54 1.22 0.19
N ALA A 53 20.71 1.73 -0.69
CA ALA A 53 20.56 3.17 -0.88
C ALA A 53 20.16 3.80 0.47
N ALA A 54 20.64 5.00 0.75
CA ALA A 54 20.24 5.73 1.95
C ALA A 54 18.72 5.98 1.91
N ASP A 55 18.05 5.78 3.06
CA ASP A 55 16.63 6.09 3.18
C ASP A 55 16.42 7.60 3.02
N PRO A 56 15.66 8.09 2.02
CA PRO A 56 15.44 9.51 1.81
C PRO A 56 14.78 10.19 3.02
N TYR A 57 14.09 9.43 3.88
CA TYR A 57 13.48 9.93 5.11
C TYR A 57 14.43 10.10 6.28
N ASP A 58 15.70 9.70 6.19
CA ASP A 58 16.65 9.90 7.28
C ASP A 58 16.86 11.38 7.61
N ALA A 59 16.82 12.26 6.60
CA ALA A 59 16.86 13.70 6.80
C ALA A 59 15.60 14.23 7.50
N VAL A 60 14.43 13.66 7.24
CA VAL A 60 13.17 14.02 7.91
C VAL A 60 13.19 13.57 9.36
N LYS A 61 13.64 12.34 9.63
CA LYS A 61 13.73 11.76 10.99
C LYS A 61 14.62 12.57 11.92
N THR A 62 15.63 13.24 11.36
CA THR A 62 16.64 13.99 12.11
C THR A 62 16.57 15.50 11.90
N TYR A 63 15.53 15.99 11.24
CA TYR A 63 15.37 17.43 10.93
C TYR A 63 15.33 18.29 12.19
N TRP A 64 14.54 17.88 13.18
CA TRP A 64 14.42 18.58 14.45
C TRP A 64 15.41 17.99 15.46
N SER A 65 16.32 18.81 15.96
CA SER A 65 17.20 18.46 17.08
C SER A 65 16.51 18.69 18.43
N ALA A 66 16.95 18.00 19.46
CA ALA A 66 16.32 18.05 20.77
C ALA A 66 16.29 19.46 21.40
N ASP A 67 17.28 20.31 21.10
CA ASP A 67 17.36 21.68 21.57
C ASP A 67 16.37 22.62 20.88
N GLN A 68 15.81 22.23 19.74
CA GLN A 68 14.76 22.99 19.03
C GLN A 68 13.35 22.65 19.55
N LEU A 69 13.18 21.56 20.30
CA LEU A 69 11.91 21.11 20.86
C LEU A 69 11.67 21.80 22.22
N THR A 70 11.26 23.07 22.19
CA THR A 70 11.18 23.92 23.37
C THR A 70 9.77 24.17 23.88
N GLN A 71 8.76 23.93 23.05
CA GLN A 71 7.36 24.15 23.39
C GLN A 71 6.72 22.88 23.96
N ALA A 72 6.35 22.91 25.24
CA ALA A 72 5.60 21.80 25.83
C ALA A 72 4.12 21.86 25.43
N TRP A 73 3.61 20.77 24.91
CA TRP A 73 2.18 20.55 24.61
C TRP A 73 1.61 19.53 25.58
N GLY A 74 0.94 20.05 26.60
CA GLY A 74 0.48 19.23 27.75
C GLY A 74 -0.70 18.30 27.44
N PRO A 75 -0.99 17.37 28.35
CA PRO A 75 -2.04 16.38 28.14
C PRO A 75 -3.45 16.97 28.04
N ASP A 76 -3.69 18.17 28.55
CA ASP A 76 -4.97 18.87 28.50
C ASP A 76 -5.15 19.67 27.20
N GLN A 77 -4.11 19.81 26.37
CA GLN A 77 -4.16 20.53 25.11
C GLN A 77 -4.60 19.58 23.99
N VAL A 78 -5.45 20.07 23.09
CA VAL A 78 -5.97 19.28 21.97
C VAL A 78 -4.86 18.94 20.98
N VAL A 79 -4.76 17.68 20.60
CA VAL A 79 -4.04 17.25 19.40
C VAL A 79 -5.09 17.00 18.32
N GLU A 80 -4.98 17.73 17.23
CA GLU A 80 -5.91 17.55 16.11
C GLU A 80 -5.68 16.18 15.46
N HIS A 81 -6.78 15.55 15.08
CA HIS A 81 -6.76 14.31 14.30
C HIS A 81 -7.64 14.49 13.07
N LEU A 82 -7.05 14.32 11.90
CA LEU A 82 -7.76 14.26 10.64
C LEU A 82 -7.67 12.85 10.07
N PHE A 83 -8.77 12.35 9.55
CA PHE A 83 -8.77 11.10 8.82
C PHE A 83 -9.17 11.32 7.37
N PHE A 84 -8.65 10.46 6.50
CA PHE A 84 -8.99 10.44 5.09
C PHE A 84 -9.27 9.00 4.68
N HIS A 85 -10.18 8.83 3.76
CA HIS A 85 -10.28 7.60 2.96
C HIS A 85 -9.33 7.70 1.75
N PRO A 86 -9.21 6.65 0.91
CA PRO A 86 -8.53 6.80 -0.36
C PRO A 86 -9.05 7.98 -1.16
N VAL A 87 -8.14 8.73 -1.79
CA VAL A 87 -8.49 9.96 -2.52
C VAL A 87 -8.94 9.66 -3.94
N ILE A 88 -9.85 10.49 -4.47
CA ILE A 88 -10.35 10.38 -5.83
C ILE A 88 -9.28 10.92 -6.80
N ALA A 89 -8.68 10.02 -7.59
CA ALA A 89 -7.65 10.37 -8.57
C ALA A 89 -8.23 11.02 -9.83
N TYR A 90 -9.41 10.59 -10.28
CA TYR A 90 -10.08 11.07 -11.48
C TYR A 90 -11.48 11.65 -11.16
N PRO A 91 -11.58 12.87 -10.60
CA PRO A 91 -12.86 13.42 -10.13
C PRO A 91 -13.87 13.60 -11.25
N LYS A 92 -13.44 13.98 -12.47
CA LYS A 92 -14.36 14.08 -13.61
C LYS A 92 -14.98 12.71 -13.93
N TYR A 93 -14.19 11.65 -13.88
CA TYR A 93 -14.71 10.30 -14.08
C TYR A 93 -15.66 9.92 -12.95
N ALA A 94 -15.24 10.06 -11.69
CA ALA A 94 -16.03 9.69 -10.52
C ALA A 94 -17.42 10.37 -10.51
N PHE A 95 -17.47 11.67 -10.73
CA PHE A 95 -18.70 12.44 -10.57
C PHE A 95 -19.54 12.62 -11.84
N THR A 96 -18.93 12.48 -13.02
CA THR A 96 -19.61 12.79 -14.28
C THR A 96 -19.68 11.60 -15.22
N ASP A 97 -18.54 10.99 -15.52
CA ASP A 97 -18.40 10.08 -16.66
C ASP A 97 -18.60 8.60 -16.28
N SER A 98 -18.51 8.25 -14.98
CA SER A 98 -18.75 6.88 -14.52
C SER A 98 -20.23 6.48 -14.58
N SER A 99 -20.47 5.17 -14.58
CA SER A 99 -21.82 4.60 -14.52
C SER A 99 -22.39 4.54 -13.10
N ALA A 100 -21.70 5.11 -12.11
CA ALA A 100 -22.16 5.17 -10.73
C ALA A 100 -23.55 5.79 -10.61
N SER A 101 -24.35 5.25 -9.71
CA SER A 101 -25.64 5.84 -9.36
C SER A 101 -25.46 7.22 -8.70
N GLN A 102 -26.49 8.06 -8.76
CA GLN A 102 -26.42 9.38 -8.08
C GLN A 102 -26.12 9.21 -6.58
N ALA A 103 -26.73 8.24 -5.92
CA ALA A 103 -26.46 7.95 -4.51
C ALA A 103 -25.01 7.57 -4.21
N GLN A 104 -24.32 6.89 -5.14
CA GLN A 104 -22.88 6.62 -4.99
C GLN A 104 -22.05 7.89 -5.18
N LYS A 105 -22.38 8.72 -6.18
CA LYS A 105 -21.71 10.01 -6.40
C LYS A 105 -21.88 10.96 -5.21
N ASP A 106 -23.09 11.02 -4.65
CA ASP A 106 -23.37 11.80 -3.43
C ASP A 106 -22.55 11.26 -2.25
N GLY A 107 -22.44 9.92 -2.11
CA GLY A 107 -21.62 9.31 -1.08
C GLY A 107 -20.12 9.59 -1.25
N LEU A 108 -19.60 9.63 -2.49
CA LEU A 108 -18.22 10.03 -2.75
C LEU A 108 -17.98 11.50 -2.37
N ASP A 109 -18.91 12.40 -2.67
CA ASP A 109 -18.83 13.82 -2.32
C ASP A 109 -18.88 14.04 -0.80
N ASP A 110 -19.67 13.25 -0.07
CA ASP A 110 -19.84 13.36 1.38
C ASP A 110 -18.62 12.81 2.17
N TRP A 111 -17.95 11.78 1.67
CA TRP A 111 -16.98 11.00 2.46
C TRP A 111 -15.56 11.00 1.92
N MET A 112 -15.33 11.40 0.68
CA MET A 112 -14.02 11.33 0.04
C MET A 112 -13.58 12.74 -0.36
N VAL A 113 -12.27 12.90 -0.51
CA VAL A 113 -11.67 14.09 -1.09
C VAL A 113 -10.97 13.74 -2.40
N THR A 114 -10.89 14.69 -3.30
CA THR A 114 -10.09 14.56 -4.51
C THR A 114 -8.60 14.78 -4.20
N VAL A 115 -7.73 14.33 -5.09
CA VAL A 115 -6.28 14.61 -5.01
C VAL A 115 -6.00 16.12 -4.88
N ASP A 116 -6.73 16.96 -5.63
CA ASP A 116 -6.55 18.41 -5.58
C ASP A 116 -6.94 19.01 -4.22
N GLU A 117 -8.04 18.55 -3.65
CA GLU A 117 -8.46 18.96 -2.30
C GLU A 117 -7.49 18.49 -1.24
N TYR A 118 -7.01 17.24 -1.33
CA TYR A 118 -6.04 16.70 -0.39
C TYR A 118 -4.75 17.53 -0.39
N ASN A 119 -4.21 17.84 -1.56
CA ASN A 119 -3.04 18.71 -1.69
C ASN A 119 -3.27 20.11 -1.08
N LYS A 120 -4.45 20.70 -1.30
CA LYS A 120 -4.81 21.99 -0.69
C LYS A 120 -4.91 21.89 0.83
N ILE A 121 -5.43 20.79 1.36
CA ILE A 121 -5.52 20.56 2.80
C ILE A 121 -4.11 20.46 3.39
N LEU A 122 -3.19 19.66 2.81
CA LEU A 122 -1.82 19.55 3.29
C LEU A 122 -1.11 20.89 3.31
N ASN A 123 -1.19 21.66 2.24
CA ASN A 123 -0.61 22.99 2.18
C ASN A 123 -1.19 23.93 3.26
N ASN A 124 -2.50 23.94 3.44
CA ASN A 124 -3.16 24.76 4.45
C ASN A 124 -2.74 24.37 5.88
N LEU A 125 -2.62 23.09 6.17
CA LEU A 125 -2.14 22.59 7.45
C LEU A 125 -0.70 23.05 7.72
N TYR A 126 0.16 22.92 6.72
CA TYR A 126 1.55 23.36 6.80
C TYR A 126 1.66 24.87 7.06
N GLU A 127 0.97 25.70 6.27
CA GLU A 127 0.93 27.17 6.42
C GLU A 127 0.39 27.61 7.79
N ARG A 128 -0.52 26.85 8.37
CA ARG A 128 -1.09 27.12 9.70
C ARG A 128 -0.20 26.62 10.86
N GLY A 129 0.99 26.10 10.56
CA GLY A 129 1.98 25.68 11.54
C GLY A 129 1.66 24.33 12.19
N TYR A 130 0.88 23.46 11.56
CA TYR A 130 0.75 22.08 12.04
C TYR A 130 2.03 21.28 11.80
N ILE A 131 2.25 20.28 12.64
CA ILE A 131 3.34 19.32 12.54
C ILE A 131 2.81 17.93 12.83
N LEU A 132 3.15 16.97 11.97
CA LEU A 132 2.77 15.57 12.17
C LEU A 132 3.47 14.99 13.38
N VAL A 133 2.72 14.29 14.21
CA VAL A 133 3.19 13.51 15.36
C VAL A 133 2.66 12.10 15.29
N ARG A 134 3.38 11.14 15.88
CA ARG A 134 2.90 9.76 15.94
C ARG A 134 1.89 9.59 17.06
N MET A 135 1.00 8.63 16.94
CA MET A 135 0.03 8.30 17.98
C MET A 135 0.73 7.83 19.27
N GLU A 136 1.83 7.08 19.12
CA GLU A 136 2.64 6.63 20.25
C GLU A 136 3.38 7.76 20.96
N ASP A 137 3.63 8.90 20.30
CA ASP A 137 4.15 10.09 20.95
C ASP A 137 3.06 10.79 21.79
N VAL A 138 1.80 10.67 21.36
CA VAL A 138 0.63 11.29 22.02
C VAL A 138 0.13 10.46 23.20
N TRP A 139 0.15 9.13 23.08
CA TRP A 139 -0.38 8.21 24.06
C TRP A 139 0.62 7.11 24.40
N THR A 140 0.72 6.76 25.65
CA THR A 140 1.49 5.61 26.13
C THR A 140 0.55 4.64 26.84
N GLU A 141 0.65 3.36 26.49
CA GLU A 141 0.02 2.30 27.30
C GLU A 141 0.82 2.13 28.59
N THR A 142 0.12 2.08 29.69
CA THR A 142 0.67 1.76 31.01
C THR A 142 -0.27 0.79 31.72
N SER A 143 0.18 0.20 32.80
CA SER A 143 -0.70 -0.60 33.68
C SER A 143 -0.67 -0.06 35.10
N ASP A 144 -1.80 -0.10 35.77
CA ASP A 144 -1.85 0.12 37.18
C ASP A 144 -1.27 -1.09 37.96
N GLY A 145 -1.25 -0.99 39.28
CA GLY A 145 -0.76 -2.09 40.14
C GLY A 145 -1.58 -3.39 40.04
N THR A 146 -2.69 -3.38 39.33
CA THR A 146 -3.55 -4.57 39.11
C THR A 146 -3.22 -5.28 37.81
N GLY A 147 -2.35 -4.68 36.95
CA GLY A 147 -1.98 -5.20 35.62
C GLY A 147 -3.01 -4.91 34.52
N VAL A 148 -4.02 -4.09 34.79
CA VAL A 148 -4.97 -3.65 33.74
C VAL A 148 -4.33 -2.56 32.90
N PRO A 149 -4.21 -2.75 31.57
CA PRO A 149 -3.66 -1.73 30.70
C PRO A 149 -4.61 -0.53 30.57
N HIS A 150 -4.04 0.66 30.54
CA HIS A 150 -4.75 1.90 30.25
C HIS A 150 -3.85 2.88 29.50
N MET A 151 -4.45 3.78 28.75
CA MET A 151 -3.74 4.79 27.97
C MET A 151 -3.57 6.07 28.79
N VAL A 152 -2.35 6.59 28.79
CA VAL A 152 -2.01 7.87 29.42
C VAL A 152 -1.57 8.86 28.34
N ARG A 153 -2.07 10.07 28.46
CA ARG A 153 -1.72 11.17 27.57
C ARG A 153 -0.33 11.70 27.91
N ASN A 154 0.53 11.80 26.90
CA ASN A 154 1.88 12.32 27.06
C ASN A 154 1.91 13.85 26.93
N THR A 155 2.96 14.46 27.47
CA THR A 155 3.38 15.81 27.10
C THR A 155 4.29 15.71 25.90
N LEU A 156 3.92 16.35 24.78
CA LEU A 156 4.77 16.45 23.61
C LEU A 156 5.72 17.62 23.75
N MET A 157 6.95 17.45 23.26
CA MET A 157 7.87 18.57 23.07
C MET A 157 7.93 18.92 21.59
N LEU A 158 7.56 20.13 21.23
CA LEU A 158 7.41 20.61 19.87
C LEU A 158 8.35 21.77 19.59
N PRO A 159 8.66 22.04 18.33
CA PRO A 159 9.28 23.30 17.92
C PRO A 159 8.33 24.45 18.24
N GLU A 160 8.92 25.63 18.54
CA GLU A 160 8.15 26.83 18.85
C GLU A 160 7.16 27.20 17.75
N GLY A 161 5.91 27.48 18.12
CA GLY A 161 4.84 27.87 17.22
C GLY A 161 4.17 26.72 16.43
N LYS A 162 4.66 25.48 16.54
CA LYS A 162 4.04 24.32 15.91
C LYS A 162 2.88 23.75 16.73
N LYS A 163 1.91 23.17 16.04
CA LYS A 163 0.70 22.54 16.62
C LYS A 163 0.64 21.07 16.20
N PRO A 164 0.45 20.12 17.13
CA PRO A 164 0.51 18.71 16.78
C PRO A 164 -0.74 18.27 16.01
N LEU A 165 -0.50 17.43 15.02
CA LEU A 165 -1.51 16.83 14.14
C LEU A 165 -1.23 15.33 13.98
N VAL A 166 -2.26 14.52 14.12
CA VAL A 166 -2.27 13.12 13.68
C VAL A 166 -3.10 13.03 12.40
N ILE A 167 -2.60 12.32 11.42
CA ILE A 167 -3.35 11.93 10.21
C ILE A 167 -3.53 10.42 10.22
N SER A 168 -4.74 9.93 9.93
CA SER A 168 -4.99 8.53 9.61
C SER A 168 -5.57 8.37 8.20
N PHE A 169 -5.26 7.23 7.58
CA PHE A 169 -5.89 6.79 6.35
C PHE A 169 -6.75 5.58 6.68
N ASP A 170 -8.05 5.74 6.51
CA ASP A 170 -9.03 4.72 6.81
C ASP A 170 -9.39 3.94 5.55
N ASP A 171 -9.74 2.66 5.70
CA ASP A 171 -10.20 1.81 4.60
C ASP A 171 -9.24 1.72 3.40
N VAL A 172 -7.94 1.71 3.62
CA VAL A 172 -6.92 1.60 2.56
C VAL A 172 -6.93 0.19 1.97
N ASN A 173 -8.09 -0.21 1.45
CA ASN A 173 -8.36 -1.52 0.87
C ASN A 173 -8.60 -1.44 -0.63
N TYR A 174 -8.90 -0.25 -1.16
CA TYR A 174 -9.23 -0.02 -2.57
C TYR A 174 -10.35 -0.96 -3.03
N TYR A 175 -11.54 -0.77 -2.46
CA TYR A 175 -12.72 -1.57 -2.74
C TYR A 175 -13.05 -1.65 -4.23
N ASP A 176 -13.72 -2.71 -4.65
CA ASP A 176 -14.03 -2.92 -6.07
C ASP A 176 -14.82 -1.75 -6.68
N TYR A 177 -15.71 -1.11 -5.91
CA TYR A 177 -16.40 0.08 -6.39
C TYR A 177 -15.46 1.27 -6.61
N MET A 178 -14.41 1.43 -5.79
CA MET A 178 -13.43 2.51 -5.96
C MET A 178 -12.66 2.35 -7.27
N LEU A 179 -12.29 1.12 -7.64
CA LEU A 179 -11.61 0.85 -8.91
C LEU A 179 -12.47 1.27 -10.12
N ALA A 180 -13.80 1.11 -10.00
CA ALA A 180 -14.75 1.53 -11.03
C ALA A 180 -15.06 3.04 -11.00
N GLU A 181 -14.62 3.77 -9.98
CA GLU A 181 -14.99 5.17 -9.74
C GLU A 181 -13.77 6.13 -9.83
N GLY A 182 -12.66 5.69 -10.40
CA GLY A 182 -11.51 6.57 -10.69
C GLY A 182 -10.55 6.79 -9.52
N PHE A 183 -10.42 5.82 -8.65
CA PHE A 183 -9.38 5.74 -7.62
C PHE A 183 -8.15 4.97 -8.12
N THR A 184 -7.06 5.04 -7.37
CA THR A 184 -5.94 4.10 -7.49
C THR A 184 -6.36 2.70 -7.06
N SER A 185 -5.54 1.69 -7.35
CA SER A 185 -5.93 0.29 -7.13
C SER A 185 -5.20 -0.38 -5.97
N LYS A 186 -3.97 0.01 -5.71
CA LYS A 186 -3.14 -0.52 -4.60
C LYS A 186 -1.88 0.29 -4.38
N LEU A 187 -1.30 0.12 -3.20
CA LEU A 187 0.06 0.58 -2.89
C LEU A 187 1.07 -0.53 -3.22
N VAL A 188 2.19 -0.13 -3.78
CA VAL A 188 3.31 -1.02 -4.10
C VAL A 188 4.62 -0.38 -3.65
N VAL A 189 5.63 -1.20 -3.40
CA VAL A 189 7.00 -0.72 -3.21
C VAL A 189 7.67 -0.68 -4.58
N GLY A 190 8.13 0.49 -4.98
CA GLY A 190 8.87 0.69 -6.23
C GLY A 190 10.30 0.16 -6.16
N ASP A 191 10.97 0.12 -7.30
CA ASP A 191 12.37 -0.30 -7.39
C ASP A 191 13.34 0.62 -6.63
N ASP A 192 12.90 1.83 -6.34
CA ASP A 192 13.59 2.83 -5.52
C ASP A 192 13.36 2.63 -4.00
N GLY A 193 12.56 1.65 -3.61
CA GLY A 193 12.17 1.38 -2.22
C GLY A 193 11.11 2.34 -1.67
N GLN A 194 10.58 3.26 -2.48
CA GLN A 194 9.52 4.19 -2.08
C GLN A 194 8.14 3.57 -2.30
N ILE A 195 7.13 4.17 -1.66
CA ILE A 195 5.74 3.80 -1.90
C ILE A 195 5.23 4.48 -3.17
N TRP A 196 4.65 3.67 -4.03
CA TRP A 196 3.95 4.07 -5.24
C TRP A 196 2.51 3.56 -5.21
N ALA A 197 1.63 4.25 -5.88
CA ALA A 197 0.29 3.77 -6.13
C ALA A 197 0.19 3.20 -7.54
N GLN A 198 -0.42 2.04 -7.70
CA GLN A 198 -0.83 1.55 -9.00
C GLN A 198 -2.16 2.19 -9.37
N CYS A 199 -2.22 2.77 -10.54
CA CYS A 199 -3.42 3.40 -11.08
C CYS A 199 -3.74 2.83 -12.46
N THR A 200 -5.02 2.68 -12.77
CA THR A 200 -5.51 2.42 -14.14
C THR A 200 -6.30 3.62 -14.59
N ASP A 201 -5.85 4.26 -15.66
CA ASP A 201 -6.57 5.38 -16.26
C ASP A 201 -7.94 4.90 -16.75
N PRO A 202 -9.05 5.48 -16.26
CA PRO A 202 -10.39 5.00 -16.60
C PRO A 202 -10.78 5.26 -18.06
N TYR A 203 -10.07 6.14 -18.75
CA TYR A 203 -10.35 6.49 -20.15
C TYR A 203 -9.53 5.68 -21.14
N THR A 204 -8.25 5.44 -20.85
CA THR A 204 -7.32 4.72 -21.74
C THR A 204 -7.16 3.26 -21.38
N GLN A 205 -7.51 2.87 -20.13
CA GLN A 205 -7.30 1.55 -19.56
C GLN A 205 -5.82 1.19 -19.40
N GLU A 206 -4.94 2.17 -19.47
CA GLU A 206 -3.51 1.99 -19.21
C GLU A 206 -3.26 1.91 -17.70
N THR A 207 -2.48 0.92 -17.27
CA THR A 207 -2.06 0.76 -15.88
C THR A 207 -0.63 1.23 -15.71
N PHE A 208 -0.40 2.07 -14.71
CA PHE A 208 0.91 2.68 -14.44
C PHE A 208 1.11 2.89 -12.93
N LEU A 209 2.36 3.18 -12.55
CA LEU A 209 2.71 3.58 -11.18
C LEU A 209 2.82 5.10 -11.09
N THR A 210 2.37 5.65 -9.97
CA THR A 210 2.37 7.10 -9.72
C THR A 210 2.57 7.40 -8.25
N GLN A 211 3.11 8.57 -7.97
CA GLN A 211 3.19 9.12 -6.61
C GLN A 211 2.27 10.33 -6.41
N ASP A 212 1.52 10.71 -7.43
CA ASP A 212 0.75 11.97 -7.45
C ASP A 212 -0.77 11.74 -7.35
N LEU A 213 -1.25 10.50 -7.35
CA LEU A 213 -2.67 10.17 -7.42
C LEU A 213 -3.23 9.42 -6.21
N ASP A 214 -2.44 9.29 -5.14
CA ASP A 214 -2.86 8.61 -3.91
C ASP A 214 -2.36 9.35 -2.67
N ALA A 215 -3.16 9.35 -1.62
CA ALA A 215 -2.87 10.10 -0.39
C ALA A 215 -1.54 9.69 0.26
N THR A 216 -1.18 8.41 0.20
CA THR A 216 0.03 7.88 0.84
C THR A 216 1.30 8.41 0.20
N PRO A 217 1.58 8.18 -1.10
CA PRO A 217 2.79 8.70 -1.72
C PRO A 217 2.79 10.23 -1.83
N ILE A 218 1.63 10.88 -1.95
CA ILE A 218 1.54 12.35 -1.89
C ILE A 218 2.03 12.87 -0.54
N LEU A 219 1.58 12.28 0.58
CA LEU A 219 2.06 12.68 1.91
C LEU A 219 3.55 12.40 2.09
N ASP A 220 4.02 11.27 1.58
CA ASP A 220 5.42 10.89 1.62
C ASP A 220 6.29 11.95 0.92
N ASN A 221 5.93 12.35 -0.28
CA ASN A 221 6.62 13.41 -1.03
C ASN A 221 6.49 14.78 -0.34
N PHE A 222 5.31 15.10 0.18
CA PHE A 222 5.09 16.36 0.91
C PHE A 222 6.02 16.49 2.13
N VAL A 223 6.20 15.41 2.88
CA VAL A 223 7.11 15.36 4.05
C VAL A 223 8.58 15.45 3.62
N LEU A 224 8.95 14.90 2.46
CA LEU A 224 10.31 15.06 1.91
C LEU A 224 10.59 16.51 1.48
N GLU A 225 9.60 17.18 0.89
CA GLU A 225 9.70 18.59 0.47
C GLU A 225 9.63 19.54 1.67
N HIS A 226 8.90 19.17 2.72
CA HIS A 226 8.68 19.94 3.94
C HIS A 226 9.06 19.14 5.19
N PRO A 227 10.36 18.85 5.42
CA PRO A 227 10.79 18.01 6.53
C PRO A 227 10.42 18.59 7.91
N ASP A 228 10.22 19.90 8.00
CA ASP A 228 9.73 20.59 9.20
C ASP A 228 8.23 20.37 9.50
N PHE A 229 7.49 19.74 8.58
CA PHE A 229 6.10 19.31 8.78
C PHE A 229 6.00 18.00 9.56
N SER A 230 7.11 17.30 9.80
CA SER A 230 7.16 16.00 10.46
C SER A 230 8.03 16.03 11.70
N LEU A 231 7.51 15.58 12.83
CA LEU A 231 8.30 15.37 14.05
C LEU A 231 8.91 13.97 14.01
N ASN A 232 10.24 13.90 13.96
CA ASN A 232 11.00 12.63 13.98
C ASN A 232 10.55 11.62 12.92
N GLY A 233 10.16 12.08 11.73
CA GLY A 233 9.72 11.22 10.65
C GLY A 233 8.27 10.72 10.80
N ALA A 234 7.44 11.38 11.60
CA ALA A 234 6.02 11.06 11.72
C ALA A 234 5.31 11.26 10.38
N LYS A 235 4.43 10.33 10.02
CA LYS A 235 3.56 10.37 8.86
C LYS A 235 2.14 9.94 9.27
N ALA A 236 1.32 9.50 8.34
CA ALA A 236 -0.02 9.01 8.67
C ALA A 236 -0.01 7.59 9.24
N ILE A 237 -1.10 7.21 9.87
CA ILE A 237 -1.39 5.87 10.39
C ILE A 237 -2.44 5.23 9.48
N PHE A 238 -2.27 3.95 9.16
CA PHE A 238 -3.30 3.19 8.46
C PHE A 238 -4.28 2.56 9.44
N SER A 239 -5.58 2.85 9.26
CA SER A 239 -6.69 2.16 9.93
C SER A 239 -7.25 1.09 8.98
N LEU A 240 -6.64 -0.09 8.98
CA LEU A 240 -6.98 -1.16 8.06
C LEU A 240 -8.19 -1.95 8.57
N THR A 241 -9.28 -1.98 7.82
CA THR A 241 -10.47 -2.78 8.14
C THR A 241 -10.36 -4.24 7.69
N GLY A 242 -9.53 -4.51 6.68
CA GLY A 242 -9.33 -5.85 6.12
C GLY A 242 -10.51 -6.37 5.30
N TYR A 243 -11.56 -5.58 5.10
CA TYR A 243 -12.69 -5.95 4.25
C TYR A 243 -12.31 -5.83 2.77
N GLN A 244 -12.52 -6.85 1.98
CA GLN A 244 -12.09 -7.05 0.59
C GLN A 244 -10.56 -7.06 0.39
N GLY A 245 -9.75 -6.54 1.27
CA GLY A 245 -8.31 -6.52 1.08
C GLY A 245 -7.56 -5.66 2.07
N ILE A 246 -6.26 -5.53 1.84
CA ILE A 246 -5.34 -4.65 2.58
C ILE A 246 -4.41 -4.00 1.57
N LEU A 247 -4.34 -2.68 1.55
CA LEU A 247 -3.50 -1.88 0.65
C LEU A 247 -3.74 -2.20 -0.84
N GLY A 248 -4.94 -2.67 -1.19
CA GLY A 248 -5.31 -3.10 -2.54
C GLY A 248 -5.04 -4.57 -2.86
N TYR A 249 -4.38 -5.31 -1.95
CA TYR A 249 -4.19 -6.75 -2.10
C TYR A 249 -5.39 -7.49 -1.52
N ARG A 250 -6.04 -8.31 -2.35
CA ARG A 250 -7.27 -9.01 -1.97
C ARG A 250 -6.97 -10.12 -0.97
N THR A 251 -7.68 -10.09 0.16
CA THR A 251 -7.54 -11.09 1.24
C THR A 251 -8.70 -12.09 1.28
N GLN A 252 -9.72 -11.89 0.47
CA GLN A 252 -10.90 -12.76 0.38
C GLN A 252 -10.61 -13.99 -0.47
N ASN A 253 -11.15 -15.13 -0.04
CA ASN A 253 -11.15 -16.40 -0.79
C ASN A 253 -12.41 -16.56 -1.64
N ASP A 254 -13.12 -15.48 -1.94
CA ASP A 254 -14.38 -15.66 -2.60
C ASP A 254 -14.27 -15.71 -4.13
N ARG A 255 -15.42 -15.93 -4.69
CA ARG A 255 -15.70 -16.31 -6.08
C ARG A 255 -15.31 -15.25 -7.11
N ASP A 256 -15.05 -14.03 -6.65
CA ASP A 256 -14.88 -12.88 -7.52
C ASP A 256 -13.42 -12.65 -7.88
N ILE A 257 -12.50 -13.35 -7.19
CA ILE A 257 -11.07 -13.31 -7.49
C ILE A 257 -10.64 -14.67 -8.03
N ALA A 258 -10.43 -14.74 -9.32
CA ALA A 258 -9.98 -15.98 -9.99
C ALA A 258 -8.67 -16.50 -9.36
N ALA A 259 -8.57 -17.81 -9.21
CA ALA A 259 -7.32 -18.44 -8.79
C ALA A 259 -6.21 -18.08 -9.79
N GLY A 260 -5.08 -17.58 -9.28
CA GLY A 260 -3.97 -17.10 -10.11
C GLY A 260 -4.05 -15.61 -10.47
N SER A 261 -5.06 -14.86 -10.01
CA SER A 261 -5.06 -13.42 -10.13
C SER A 261 -3.86 -12.82 -9.36
N PRO A 262 -3.15 -11.84 -9.92
CA PRO A 262 -2.05 -11.15 -9.24
C PRO A 262 -2.51 -10.40 -7.98
N ASP A 263 -3.80 -10.13 -7.85
CA ASP A 263 -4.39 -9.44 -6.71
C ASP A 263 -4.83 -10.39 -5.58
N ARG A 264 -4.71 -11.72 -5.81
CA ARG A 264 -5.00 -12.71 -4.79
C ARG A 264 -3.74 -12.98 -3.96
N PRO A 265 -3.79 -12.84 -2.62
CA PRO A 265 -2.66 -13.21 -1.77
C PRO A 265 -2.35 -14.69 -1.91
N HIS A 266 -1.08 -15.02 -1.88
CA HIS A 266 -0.58 -16.40 -1.94
C HIS A 266 -0.70 -17.11 -0.59
#